data_5477a2df83cee8437105ed6564b756f4
#
_entry.id   5477a2df83cee8437105ed6564b756f4
#
_cell.length_a   1.000
_cell.length_b   1.000
_cell.length_c   1.000
_cell.angle_alpha   90.00
_cell.angle_beta   90.00
_cell.angle_gamma   90.00
#
_symmetry.space_group_name_H-M   'P 1'
#
loop_
_entity.id
_entity.type
_entity.pdbx_description
1 polymer ?
#
loop_
_entity_poly.entity_id
_entity_poly.type
_entity_poly.pdbx_seq_one_letter_code
_entity_poly.pdbx_strand_id
1 'polypeptide(L)'
;GCEYPNGLAFSPDESVLYVAISRESQVCFEEAEKGLVCEHRKIRAFDVAADGTLSNNRVFASMASAEVGVPDGMKVDTLGRIFCTGSGGIWVFEPDGTQLGVIRGPEVPRNIAFGGPDFRTVYTTPGVSLYSFRVKTPGIRPY
;
A
#
# COMPACT_ATOMS: atom_id res chain seq x y z
N GLY A 1 11.44 -9.13 -10.97
CA GLY A 1 11.21 -7.78 -11.48
C GLY A 1 10.05 -7.11 -10.77
N CYS A 2 9.94 -5.81 -10.91
CA CYS A 2 8.76 -5.06 -10.50
C CYS A 2 8.00 -4.70 -11.76
N GLU A 3 6.94 -5.43 -12.07
CA GLU A 3 6.05 -5.07 -13.17
C GLU A 3 4.96 -4.12 -12.66
N TYR A 4 4.75 -3.02 -13.35
CA TYR A 4 3.82 -1.96 -12.97
C TYR A 4 3.95 -1.52 -11.49
N PRO A 5 5.16 -1.10 -11.04
CA PRO A 5 5.34 -0.53 -9.71
C PRO A 5 4.54 0.77 -9.60
N ASN A 6 3.99 1.04 -8.41
CA ASN A 6 3.19 2.23 -8.16
C ASN A 6 3.66 2.90 -6.85
N GLY A 7 2.85 2.93 -5.81
CA GLY A 7 3.20 3.55 -4.55
C GLY A 7 4.42 2.92 -3.89
N LEU A 8 5.22 3.74 -3.24
CA LEU A 8 6.39 3.29 -2.49
C LEU A 8 6.49 4.04 -1.15
N ALA A 9 7.08 3.37 -0.16
CA ALA A 9 7.33 3.94 1.16
C ALA A 9 8.51 3.23 1.83
N PHE A 10 9.23 3.95 2.69
CA PHE A 10 10.27 3.37 3.52
C PHE A 10 9.73 2.90 4.87
N SER A 11 10.42 1.94 5.50
CA SER A 11 10.28 1.65 6.93
C SER A 11 10.70 2.86 7.76
N PRO A 12 10.30 2.94 9.07
CA PRO A 12 10.65 4.09 9.91
C PRO A 12 12.14 4.36 10.05
N ASP A 13 12.98 3.34 9.94
CA ASP A 13 14.43 3.40 9.99
C ASP A 13 15.10 3.46 8.60
N GLU A 14 14.29 3.53 7.55
CA GLU A 14 14.71 3.56 6.14
C GLU A 14 15.52 2.35 5.66
N SER A 15 15.58 1.29 6.46
CA SER A 15 16.31 0.06 6.10
C SER A 15 15.58 -0.82 5.08
N VAL A 16 14.25 -0.61 4.89
CA VAL A 16 13.42 -1.35 3.94
C VAL A 16 12.63 -0.39 3.06
N LEU A 17 12.69 -0.62 1.75
CA LEU A 17 11.80 0.03 0.77
C LEU A 17 10.68 -0.93 0.38
N TYR A 18 9.44 -0.51 0.59
CA TYR A 18 8.24 -1.19 0.12
C TYR A 18 7.78 -0.62 -1.22
N VAL A 19 7.35 -1.49 -2.13
CA VAL A 19 6.85 -1.11 -3.46
C VAL A 19 5.55 -1.84 -3.74
N ALA A 20 4.49 -1.10 -3.98
CA ALA A 20 3.20 -1.63 -4.42
C ALA A 20 3.29 -2.09 -5.88
N ILE A 21 2.86 -3.31 -6.18
CA ILE A 21 2.78 -3.86 -7.53
C ILE A 21 1.32 -3.93 -7.93
N SER A 22 0.90 -3.03 -8.82
CA SER A 22 -0.49 -2.90 -9.23
C SER A 22 -0.96 -4.12 -10.03
N ARG A 23 -0.07 -4.68 -10.85
CA ARG A 23 -0.31 -5.86 -11.67
C ARG A 23 1.01 -6.39 -12.23
N GLU A 24 1.03 -7.63 -12.67
CA GLU A 24 2.13 -8.20 -13.46
C GLU A 24 1.80 -8.26 -14.96
N SER A 25 0.52 -8.16 -15.33
CA SER A 25 0.09 -8.19 -16.74
C SER A 25 -1.27 -7.51 -16.93
N GLN A 26 -1.63 -7.26 -18.18
CA GLN A 26 -2.97 -6.79 -18.57
C GLN A 26 -4.08 -7.78 -18.16
N VAL A 27 -3.77 -9.07 -18.11
CA VAL A 27 -4.68 -10.16 -17.71
C VAL A 27 -5.34 -9.90 -16.34
N CYS A 28 -4.61 -9.27 -15.41
CA CYS A 28 -5.14 -8.96 -14.08
C CYS A 28 -6.40 -8.06 -14.09
N PHE A 29 -6.55 -7.19 -15.08
CA PHE A 29 -7.77 -6.40 -15.22
C PHE A 29 -8.93 -7.22 -15.78
N GLU A 30 -8.66 -8.03 -16.79
CA GLU A 30 -9.64 -8.90 -17.40
C GLU A 30 -10.17 -9.95 -16.42
N GLU A 31 -9.31 -10.46 -15.53
CA GLU A 31 -9.68 -11.36 -14.44
C GLU A 31 -10.60 -10.67 -13.44
N ALA A 32 -10.25 -9.46 -12.98
CA ALA A 32 -11.06 -8.71 -12.03
C ALA A 32 -12.44 -8.32 -12.61
N GLU A 33 -12.52 -7.97 -13.90
CA GLU A 33 -13.80 -7.73 -14.58
C GLU A 33 -14.70 -8.97 -14.63
N LYS A 34 -14.11 -10.15 -14.63
CA LYS A 34 -14.81 -11.45 -14.56
C LYS A 34 -15.07 -11.93 -13.12
N GLY A 35 -14.72 -11.11 -12.10
CA GLY A 35 -14.83 -11.49 -10.69
C GLY A 35 -13.83 -12.56 -10.26
N LEU A 36 -12.73 -12.75 -11.01
CA LEU A 36 -11.65 -13.67 -10.67
C LEU A 36 -10.60 -12.97 -9.81
N VAL A 37 -9.90 -13.75 -8.98
CA VAL A 37 -8.84 -13.25 -8.11
C VAL A 37 -7.60 -12.94 -8.93
N CYS A 38 -7.11 -11.68 -8.84
CA CYS A 38 -5.83 -11.32 -9.40
C CYS A 38 -4.71 -11.63 -8.39
N GLU A 39 -4.04 -12.75 -8.58
CA GLU A 39 -2.96 -13.25 -7.72
C GLU A 39 -1.67 -12.42 -7.79
N HIS A 40 -1.54 -11.57 -8.80
CA HIS A 40 -0.33 -10.79 -9.06
C HIS A 40 -0.22 -9.50 -8.24
N ARG A 41 -1.30 -9.08 -7.58
CA ARG A 41 -1.33 -7.88 -6.72
C ARG A 41 -0.59 -8.15 -5.42
N LYS A 42 0.46 -7.37 -5.15
CA LYS A 42 1.31 -7.59 -3.98
C LYS A 42 2.07 -6.33 -3.56
N ILE A 43 2.68 -6.39 -2.40
CA ILE A 43 3.75 -5.47 -1.99
C ILE A 43 5.05 -6.25 -2.05
N ARG A 44 6.08 -5.66 -2.63
CA ARG A 44 7.47 -6.15 -2.57
C ARG A 44 8.25 -5.34 -1.56
N ALA A 45 9.28 -5.96 -0.98
CA ALA A 45 10.23 -5.29 -0.11
C ALA A 45 11.66 -5.49 -0.61
N PHE A 46 12.48 -4.47 -0.39
CA PHE A 46 13.90 -4.45 -0.70
C PHE A 46 14.66 -3.98 0.53
N ASP A 47 15.78 -4.58 0.84
CA ASP A 47 16.71 -4.05 1.84
C ASP A 47 17.48 -2.88 1.22
N VAL A 48 17.67 -1.83 2.00
CA VAL A 48 18.32 -0.58 1.59
C VAL A 48 19.65 -0.46 2.31
N ALA A 49 20.75 -0.48 1.57
CA ALA A 49 22.08 -0.26 2.13
C ALA A 49 22.35 1.23 2.38
N ALA A 50 23.38 1.55 3.16
CA ALA A 50 23.74 2.93 3.49
C ALA A 50 24.09 3.82 2.28
N ASP A 51 24.50 3.21 1.17
CA ASP A 51 24.77 3.89 -0.10
C ASP A 51 23.53 4.00 -1.00
N GLY A 52 22.34 3.55 -0.52
CA GLY A 52 21.09 3.54 -1.27
C GLY A 52 20.91 2.34 -2.20
N THR A 53 21.85 1.41 -2.24
CA THR A 53 21.74 0.19 -3.05
C THR A 53 20.63 -0.71 -2.54
N LEU A 54 19.78 -1.21 -3.45
CA LEU A 54 18.69 -2.11 -3.13
C LEU A 54 19.10 -3.58 -3.33
N SER A 55 18.74 -4.43 -2.36
CA SER A 55 19.01 -5.86 -2.38
C SER A 55 17.83 -6.67 -1.83
N ASN A 56 17.96 -7.99 -1.80
CA ASN A 56 17.01 -8.92 -1.19
C ASN A 56 15.54 -8.66 -1.60
N ASN A 57 15.29 -8.55 -2.91
CA ASN A 57 13.96 -8.38 -3.47
C ASN A 57 13.05 -9.58 -3.12
N ARG A 58 12.01 -9.34 -2.34
CA ARG A 58 11.08 -10.37 -1.84
C ARG A 58 9.62 -9.93 -1.91
N VAL A 59 8.69 -10.87 -1.94
CA VAL A 59 7.28 -10.58 -1.69
C VAL A 59 7.14 -10.29 -0.19
N PHE A 60 6.62 -9.10 0.14
CA PHE A 60 6.32 -8.71 1.51
C PHE A 60 4.93 -9.20 1.91
N ALA A 61 3.91 -8.90 1.11
CA ALA A 61 2.55 -9.32 1.36
C ALA A 61 1.76 -9.48 0.04
N SER A 62 0.86 -10.47 0.00
CA SER A 62 -0.12 -10.59 -1.08
C SER A 62 -1.27 -9.61 -0.86
N MET A 63 -1.75 -9.01 -1.96
CA MET A 63 -2.97 -8.22 -2.02
C MET A 63 -3.94 -8.81 -3.06
N ALA A 64 -3.86 -10.12 -3.26
CA ALA A 64 -4.73 -10.86 -4.18
C ALA A 64 -6.19 -10.68 -3.80
N SER A 65 -7.03 -10.33 -4.78
CA SER A 65 -8.44 -10.06 -4.57
C SER A 65 -9.21 -10.07 -5.88
N ALA A 66 -10.47 -10.49 -5.83
CA ALA A 66 -11.43 -10.34 -6.92
C ALA A 66 -12.14 -8.96 -6.91
N GLU A 67 -11.93 -8.15 -5.87
CA GLU A 67 -12.54 -6.83 -5.77
C GLU A 67 -11.85 -5.82 -6.70
N VAL A 68 -12.60 -4.79 -7.10
CA VAL A 68 -12.08 -3.68 -7.91
C VAL A 68 -11.03 -2.89 -7.16
N GLY A 69 -9.98 -2.45 -7.86
CA GLY A 69 -8.87 -1.67 -7.35
C GLY A 69 -7.54 -2.40 -7.56
N VAL A 70 -6.47 -1.68 -7.37
CA VAL A 70 -5.09 -2.19 -7.49
C VAL A 70 -4.24 -1.62 -6.36
N PRO A 71 -3.16 -2.28 -5.94
CA PRO A 71 -2.15 -1.66 -5.07
C PRO A 71 -1.63 -0.37 -5.71
N ASP A 72 -1.81 0.76 -5.00
CA ASP A 72 -1.54 2.11 -5.53
C ASP A 72 -0.78 2.93 -4.48
N GLY A 73 -1.37 3.96 -3.90
CA GLY A 73 -0.72 4.80 -2.91
C GLY A 73 -0.41 4.06 -1.60
N MET A 74 0.76 4.33 -1.03
CA MET A 74 1.23 3.65 0.19
C MET A 74 1.87 4.63 1.17
N LYS A 75 1.64 4.40 2.47
CA LYS A 75 2.28 5.11 3.58
C LYS A 75 2.55 4.16 4.73
N VAL A 76 3.51 4.54 5.58
CA VAL A 76 3.91 3.78 6.77
C VAL A 76 3.66 4.63 8.01
N ASP A 77 3.21 4.02 9.10
CA ASP A 77 3.07 4.68 10.39
C ASP A 77 4.34 4.53 11.27
N THR A 78 4.37 5.21 12.40
CA THR A 78 5.55 5.22 13.29
C THR A 78 5.83 3.88 13.97
N LEU A 79 4.91 2.91 13.93
CA LEU A 79 5.12 1.53 14.35
C LEU A 79 5.55 0.61 13.21
N GLY A 80 5.77 1.16 12.00
CA GLY A 80 6.18 0.40 10.82
C GLY A 80 5.02 -0.32 10.11
N ARG A 81 3.76 -0.07 10.47
CA ARG A 81 2.63 -0.66 9.77
C ARG A 81 2.41 0.01 8.43
N ILE A 82 2.18 -0.81 7.43
CA ILE A 82 2.01 -0.38 6.05
C ILE A 82 0.53 -0.19 5.77
N PHE A 83 0.16 0.98 5.24
CA PHE A 83 -1.15 1.31 4.70
C PHE A 83 -1.03 1.42 3.20
N CYS A 84 -1.65 0.50 2.45
CA CYS A 84 -1.62 0.49 0.99
C CYS A 84 -3.03 0.51 0.44
N THR A 85 -3.33 1.47 -0.42
CA THR A 85 -4.61 1.46 -1.15
C THR A 85 -4.63 0.28 -2.11
N GLY A 86 -5.78 -0.34 -2.26
CA GLY A 86 -5.91 -1.55 -3.08
C GLY A 86 -7.35 -1.93 -3.34
N SER A 87 -7.55 -3.16 -3.72
CA SER A 87 -8.87 -3.72 -3.98
C SER A 87 -9.78 -3.58 -2.78
N GLY A 88 -10.94 -2.95 -2.96
CA GLY A 88 -11.97 -2.80 -1.94
C GLY A 88 -11.65 -1.85 -0.78
N GLY A 89 -10.43 -1.25 -0.69
CA GLY A 89 -10.11 -0.34 0.41
C GLY A 89 -8.63 -0.10 0.65
N ILE A 90 -8.29 0.33 1.87
CA ILE A 90 -6.92 0.51 2.34
C ILE A 90 -6.53 -0.73 3.15
N TRP A 91 -5.59 -1.49 2.64
CA TRP A 91 -5.05 -2.69 3.29
C TRP A 91 -4.01 -2.27 4.32
N VAL A 92 -4.09 -2.88 5.51
CA VAL A 92 -3.16 -2.58 6.61
C VAL A 92 -2.40 -3.84 6.98
N PHE A 93 -1.07 -3.71 7.04
CA PHE A 93 -0.16 -4.82 7.37
C PHE A 93 0.73 -4.44 8.55
N GLU A 94 1.07 -5.43 9.38
CA GLU A 94 2.16 -5.32 10.35
C GLU A 94 3.53 -5.30 9.64
N PRO A 95 4.62 -4.88 10.32
CA PRO A 95 5.96 -4.87 9.75
C PRO A 95 6.46 -6.23 9.26
N ASP A 96 5.91 -7.33 9.76
CA ASP A 96 6.23 -8.69 9.36
C ASP A 96 5.42 -9.19 8.13
N GLY A 97 4.51 -8.37 7.60
CA GLY A 97 3.64 -8.71 6.48
C GLY A 97 2.30 -9.32 6.87
N THR A 98 2.04 -9.52 8.16
CA THR A 98 0.74 -10.01 8.64
C THR A 98 -0.36 -8.99 8.33
N GLN A 99 -1.40 -9.40 7.60
CA GLN A 99 -2.53 -8.54 7.29
C GLN A 99 -3.40 -8.32 8.53
N LEU A 100 -3.59 -7.05 8.91
CA LEU A 100 -4.51 -6.66 9.98
C LEU A 100 -5.95 -6.52 9.52
N GLY A 101 -6.14 -6.11 8.25
CA GLY A 101 -7.46 -5.93 7.67
C GLY A 101 -7.49 -4.94 6.52
N VAL A 102 -8.72 -4.58 6.11
CA VAL A 102 -8.98 -3.60 5.05
C VAL A 102 -9.93 -2.53 5.57
N ILE A 103 -9.49 -1.28 5.56
CA ILE A 103 -10.33 -0.11 5.88
C ILE A 103 -11.16 0.19 4.63
N ARG A 104 -12.47 0.01 4.73
CA ARG A 104 -13.40 0.20 3.62
C ARG A 104 -14.02 1.59 3.69
N GLY A 105 -14.18 2.21 2.53
CA GLY A 105 -14.87 3.47 2.32
C GLY A 105 -15.97 3.35 1.29
N PRO A 106 -16.69 4.44 0.99
CA PRO A 106 -17.75 4.43 -0.02
C PRO A 106 -17.23 4.27 -1.46
N GLU A 107 -15.94 4.53 -1.68
CA GLU A 107 -15.28 4.43 -2.99
C GLU A 107 -13.92 3.74 -2.85
N VAL A 108 -13.41 3.14 -3.93
CA VAL A 108 -12.09 2.50 -3.96
C VAL A 108 -10.99 3.57 -3.91
N PRO A 109 -10.14 3.57 -2.87
CA PRO A 109 -9.09 4.58 -2.71
C PRO A 109 -7.95 4.36 -3.71
N ARG A 110 -7.31 5.48 -4.13
CA ARG A 110 -6.15 5.47 -5.05
C ARG A 110 -4.88 5.94 -4.36
N ASN A 111 -4.98 6.98 -3.53
CA ASN A 111 -3.82 7.48 -2.81
C ASN A 111 -4.18 7.85 -1.38
N ILE A 112 -3.17 7.90 -0.51
CA ILE A 112 -3.30 8.26 0.91
C ILE A 112 -2.16 9.16 1.36
N ALA A 113 -2.45 9.98 2.36
CA ALA A 113 -1.47 10.76 3.09
C ALA A 113 -1.82 10.83 4.56
N PHE A 114 -0.82 10.81 5.44
CA PHE A 114 -0.99 11.20 6.83
C PHE A 114 -0.86 12.72 6.96
N GLY A 115 -1.65 13.31 7.85
CA GLY A 115 -1.61 14.75 8.09
C GLY A 115 -2.32 15.14 9.39
N GLY A 116 -2.60 16.44 9.52
CA GLY A 116 -3.10 17.04 10.74
C GLY A 116 -1.99 17.34 11.77
N PRO A 117 -2.30 18.08 12.84
CA PRO A 117 -1.29 18.52 13.81
C PRO A 117 -0.51 17.39 14.49
N ASP A 118 -1.18 16.25 14.70
CA ASP A 118 -0.63 15.05 15.36
C ASP A 118 -0.32 13.91 14.39
N PHE A 119 -0.44 14.12 13.07
CA PHE A 119 -0.21 13.13 12.00
C PHE A 119 -1.05 11.84 12.14
N ARG A 120 -2.22 11.94 12.76
CA ARG A 120 -3.18 10.83 12.95
C ARG A 120 -4.42 10.95 12.08
N THR A 121 -4.46 11.89 11.17
CA THR A 121 -5.51 11.99 10.16
C THR A 121 -4.99 11.40 8.85
N VAL A 122 -5.67 10.39 8.36
CA VAL A 122 -5.44 9.85 7.02
C VAL A 122 -6.38 10.57 6.05
N TYR A 123 -5.83 11.12 5.00
CA TYR A 123 -6.55 11.66 3.85
C TYR A 123 -6.45 10.67 2.70
N THR A 124 -7.53 10.46 1.97
CA THR A 124 -7.55 9.53 0.84
C THR A 124 -8.33 10.10 -0.33
N THR A 125 -7.85 9.84 -1.53
CA THR A 125 -8.40 10.32 -2.80
C THR A 125 -8.99 9.15 -3.59
N PRO A 126 -10.22 8.71 -3.35
CA PRO A 126 -10.90 7.82 -4.27
C PRO A 126 -11.56 8.63 -5.38
N GLY A 127 -11.48 8.12 -6.62
CA GLY A 127 -12.21 8.65 -7.77
C GLY A 127 -12.21 10.17 -7.88
N VAL A 128 -13.35 10.79 -7.59
CA VAL A 128 -13.60 12.23 -7.66
C VAL A 128 -13.75 12.90 -6.28
N SER A 129 -13.57 12.14 -5.21
CA SER A 129 -13.82 12.57 -3.82
C SER A 129 -12.53 12.71 -3.01
N LEU A 130 -12.62 13.36 -1.87
CA LEU A 130 -11.59 13.42 -0.83
C LEU A 130 -12.24 13.06 0.51
N TYR A 131 -11.70 12.03 1.15
CA TYR A 131 -12.16 11.62 2.48
C TYR A 131 -11.03 11.72 3.50
N SER A 132 -11.40 11.77 4.76
CA SER A 132 -10.46 11.68 5.87
C SER A 132 -11.03 10.85 7.00
N PHE A 133 -10.15 10.21 7.77
CA PHE A 133 -10.50 9.48 8.98
C PHE A 133 -9.33 9.51 9.97
N ARG A 134 -9.62 9.18 11.22
CA ARG A 134 -8.62 9.17 12.29
C ARG A 134 -8.08 7.77 12.54
N VAL A 135 -6.78 7.70 12.83
CA VAL A 135 -6.09 6.48 13.27
C VAL A 135 -5.45 6.68 14.64
N LYS A 136 -5.13 5.56 15.31
CA LYS A 136 -4.55 5.57 16.66
C LYS A 136 -3.06 5.93 16.66
N THR A 137 -2.33 5.50 15.64
CA THR A 137 -0.88 5.70 15.51
C THR A 137 -0.60 6.77 14.45
N PRO A 138 0.32 7.72 14.71
CA PRO A 138 0.67 8.72 13.72
C PRO A 138 1.45 8.11 12.56
N GLY A 139 1.28 8.69 11.37
CA GLY A 139 2.15 8.42 10.23
C GLY A 139 3.56 8.98 10.43
N ILE A 140 4.52 8.48 9.67
CA ILE A 140 5.87 9.04 9.61
C ILE A 140 5.78 10.44 8.99
N ARG A 141 6.41 11.42 9.64
CA ARG A 141 6.50 12.79 9.10
C ARG A 141 7.52 12.82 7.97
N PRO A 142 7.21 13.47 6.85
CA PRO A 142 8.25 13.81 5.87
C PRO A 142 9.24 14.78 6.51
N TYR A 143 10.47 14.72 6.08
CA TYR A 143 11.57 15.57 6.56
C TYR A 143 11.34 17.04 6.24
#